data_5a12b5a182bc28eea599b980fd3c3a99
#
_entry.id   5a12b5a182bc28eea599b980fd3c3a99
#
_cell.length_a   1.000
_cell.length_b   1.000
_cell.length_c   1.000
_cell.angle_alpha   90.00
_cell.angle_beta   90.00
_cell.angle_gamma   90.00
#
_symmetry.space_group_name_H-M   'P 1'
#
loop_
_entity.id
_entity.type
_entity.pdbx_description
1 polymer ?
#
loop_
_entity_poly.entity_id
_entity_poly.type
_entity_poly.pdbx_seq_one_letter_code
_entity_poly.pdbx_strand_id
1 'polypeptide(L)'
;PTKANLILHVGSKSNEIFGGFIIGKIIDSAIIGVLCFIGLSILNIPYTLLVSVIVGVTNVIPFFGPYIGAIPSALLIFLADPVKGVYFVIFIILLQQFDGNILGPKILGNSTGVSSFGVLFSILLFGGLCGFVGMIIAVPLMAVIIHIYNQIQEYLLSKKSLSIKEEDYVNLKRIDEQNGEYKKHGDEQ
;
A
#
# COMPACT_ATOMS: atom_id res chain seq x y z
N PRO A 1 12.19 -22.74 17.22
CA PRO A 1 13.04 -22.22 16.14
C PRO A 1 14.22 -21.49 16.72
N THR A 2 15.43 -21.83 16.24
CA THR A 2 16.67 -21.17 16.65
C THR A 2 16.61 -19.69 16.24
N LYS A 3 17.16 -18.78 17.06
CA LYS A 3 17.18 -17.32 16.77
C LYS A 3 17.73 -17.03 15.36
N ALA A 4 18.68 -17.84 14.87
CA ALA A 4 19.21 -17.74 13.52
C ALA A 4 18.13 -17.98 12.43
N ASN A 5 17.27 -18.99 12.59
CA ASN A 5 16.21 -19.28 11.64
C ASN A 5 15.14 -18.17 11.60
N LEU A 6 14.87 -17.53 12.74
CA LEU A 6 13.97 -16.38 12.81
C LEU A 6 14.52 -15.20 12.02
N ILE A 7 15.80 -14.85 12.20
CA ILE A 7 16.45 -13.75 11.49
C ILE A 7 16.47 -14.00 9.98
N LEU A 8 16.81 -15.22 9.56
CA LEU A 8 16.81 -15.59 8.13
C LEU A 8 15.41 -15.53 7.52
N HIS A 9 14.39 -15.99 8.25
CA HIS A 9 13.00 -15.94 7.78
C HIS A 9 12.51 -14.50 7.63
N VAL A 10 12.75 -13.66 8.64
CA VAL A 10 12.42 -12.23 8.58
C VAL A 10 13.15 -11.54 7.42
N GLY A 11 14.44 -11.79 7.24
CA GLY A 11 15.22 -11.19 6.15
C GLY A 11 14.71 -11.59 4.76
N SER A 12 14.44 -12.90 4.56
CA SER A 12 13.89 -13.41 3.30
C SER A 12 12.51 -12.83 3.00
N LYS A 13 11.62 -12.77 4.01
CA LYS A 13 10.26 -12.22 3.84
C LYS A 13 10.28 -10.72 3.61
N SER A 14 11.17 -10.00 4.28
CA SER A 14 11.35 -8.56 4.04
C SER A 14 11.78 -8.28 2.60
N ASN A 15 12.74 -9.04 2.07
CA ASN A 15 13.18 -8.91 0.68
C ASN A 15 12.05 -9.22 -0.32
N GLU A 16 11.24 -10.24 -0.05
CA GLU A 16 10.06 -10.59 -0.85
C GLU A 16 9.02 -9.44 -0.85
N ILE A 17 8.70 -8.88 0.33
CA ILE A 17 7.74 -7.77 0.46
C ILE A 17 8.24 -6.54 -0.29
N PHE A 18 9.50 -6.13 -0.07
CA PHE A 18 10.08 -4.98 -0.75
C PHE A 18 10.15 -5.17 -2.25
N GLY A 19 10.73 -6.28 -2.71
CA GLY A 19 10.90 -6.56 -4.13
C GLY A 19 9.56 -6.66 -4.85
N GLY A 20 8.61 -7.42 -4.28
CA GLY A 20 7.27 -7.57 -4.84
C GLY A 20 6.51 -6.25 -4.95
N PHE A 21 6.56 -5.43 -3.90
CA PHE A 21 5.90 -4.12 -3.92
C PHE A 21 6.52 -3.16 -4.93
N ILE A 22 7.84 -2.99 -4.93
CA ILE A 22 8.52 -2.03 -5.83
C ILE A 22 8.34 -2.45 -7.30
N ILE A 23 8.55 -3.72 -7.62
CA ILE A 23 8.36 -4.23 -8.98
C ILE A 23 6.88 -4.09 -9.39
N GLY A 24 5.96 -4.50 -8.52
CA GLY A 24 4.53 -4.34 -8.76
C GLY A 24 4.14 -2.89 -9.04
N LYS A 25 4.65 -1.94 -8.25
CA LYS A 25 4.34 -0.52 -8.41
C LYS A 25 4.95 0.09 -9.68
N ILE A 26 6.13 -0.36 -10.10
CA ILE A 26 6.72 0.06 -11.38
C ILE A 26 5.88 -0.46 -12.55
N ILE A 27 5.45 -1.73 -12.52
CA ILE A 27 4.61 -2.32 -13.57
C ILE A 27 3.25 -1.59 -13.62
N ASP A 28 2.61 -1.38 -12.48
CA ASP A 28 1.38 -0.64 -12.33
C ASP A 28 1.47 0.75 -12.96
N SER A 29 2.48 1.52 -12.58
CA SER A 29 2.74 2.87 -13.09
C SER A 29 3.00 2.90 -14.60
N ALA A 30 3.72 1.91 -15.13
CA ALA A 30 3.95 1.78 -16.57
C ALA A 30 2.64 1.51 -17.32
N ILE A 31 1.79 0.62 -16.80
CA ILE A 31 0.48 0.33 -17.39
C ILE A 31 -0.42 1.57 -17.36
N ILE A 32 -0.49 2.29 -16.24
CA ILE A 32 -1.26 3.52 -16.12
C ILE A 32 -0.75 4.60 -17.08
N GLY A 33 0.56 4.76 -17.23
CA GLY A 33 1.15 5.68 -18.22
C GLY A 33 0.74 5.35 -19.64
N VAL A 34 0.77 4.07 -20.02
CA VAL A 34 0.36 3.60 -21.35
C VAL A 34 -1.13 3.80 -21.58
N LEU A 35 -1.97 3.42 -20.61
CA LEU A 35 -3.43 3.63 -20.70
C LEU A 35 -3.79 5.11 -20.77
N CYS A 36 -3.09 5.95 -20.01
CA CYS A 36 -3.22 7.40 -20.08
C CYS A 36 -2.87 7.91 -21.48
N PHE A 37 -1.74 7.47 -22.04
CA PHE A 37 -1.33 7.86 -23.40
C PHE A 37 -2.37 7.49 -24.46
N ILE A 38 -2.88 6.26 -24.41
CA ILE A 38 -3.90 5.78 -25.35
C ILE A 38 -5.18 6.60 -25.21
N GLY A 39 -5.69 6.78 -23.99
CA GLY A 39 -6.92 7.51 -23.74
C GLY A 39 -6.84 8.98 -24.16
N LEU A 40 -5.76 9.67 -23.81
CA LEU A 40 -5.55 11.07 -24.20
C LEU A 40 -5.36 11.23 -25.71
N SER A 41 -4.73 10.26 -26.38
CA SER A 41 -4.60 10.24 -27.84
C SER A 41 -5.96 10.12 -28.53
N ILE A 42 -6.82 9.21 -28.05
CA ILE A 42 -8.19 9.05 -28.58
C ILE A 42 -9.02 10.32 -28.41
N LEU A 43 -8.88 11.00 -27.26
CA LEU A 43 -9.57 12.25 -26.96
C LEU A 43 -8.93 13.48 -27.64
N ASN A 44 -7.84 13.31 -28.36
CA ASN A 44 -7.06 14.38 -28.99
C ASN A 44 -6.69 15.50 -27.99
N ILE A 45 -6.26 15.13 -26.79
CA ILE A 45 -5.89 16.08 -25.73
C ILE A 45 -4.49 16.65 -26.03
N PRO A 46 -4.25 17.95 -25.86
CA PRO A 46 -2.94 18.54 -26.05
C PRO A 46 -1.94 17.99 -25.03
N TYR A 47 -0.65 17.97 -25.39
CA TYR A 47 0.45 17.50 -24.55
C TYR A 47 0.33 16.03 -24.10
N THR A 48 -0.36 15.19 -24.87
CA THR A 48 -0.65 13.77 -24.54
C THR A 48 0.57 13.01 -24.01
N LEU A 49 1.71 13.05 -24.72
CA LEU A 49 2.91 12.34 -24.31
C LEU A 49 3.44 12.86 -22.96
N LEU A 50 3.58 14.17 -22.83
CA LEU A 50 4.08 14.79 -21.59
C LEU A 50 3.20 14.45 -20.39
N VAL A 51 1.89 14.62 -20.54
CA VAL A 51 0.91 14.33 -19.47
C VAL A 51 0.93 12.86 -19.10
N SER A 52 0.97 11.96 -20.07
CA SER A 52 1.00 10.51 -19.80
C SER A 52 2.26 10.06 -19.07
N VAL A 53 3.41 10.63 -19.41
CA VAL A 53 4.66 10.39 -18.70
C VAL A 53 4.58 10.94 -17.27
N ILE A 54 4.09 12.16 -17.09
CA ILE A 54 3.93 12.74 -15.74
C ILE A 54 3.01 11.86 -14.89
N VAL A 55 1.83 11.51 -15.40
CA VAL A 55 0.85 10.68 -14.68
C VAL A 55 1.44 9.30 -14.37
N GLY A 56 2.09 8.64 -15.33
CA GLY A 56 2.70 7.33 -15.14
C GLY A 56 3.81 7.37 -14.10
N VAL A 57 4.75 8.31 -14.21
CA VAL A 57 5.90 8.41 -13.29
C VAL A 57 5.44 8.75 -11.87
N THR A 58 4.52 9.70 -11.71
CA THR A 58 4.03 10.08 -10.39
C THR A 58 3.20 8.98 -9.74
N ASN A 59 2.56 8.10 -10.51
CA ASN A 59 1.76 6.98 -9.99
C ASN A 59 2.60 5.96 -9.18
N VAL A 60 3.93 6.00 -9.27
CA VAL A 60 4.82 5.21 -8.40
C VAL A 60 4.61 5.55 -6.92
N ILE A 61 4.25 6.80 -6.61
CA ILE A 61 3.96 7.22 -5.24
C ILE A 61 2.53 6.79 -4.86
N PRO A 62 2.35 5.87 -3.89
CA PRO A 62 1.02 5.45 -3.49
C PRO A 62 0.19 6.64 -2.96
N PHE A 63 -1.10 6.66 -3.23
CA PHE A 63 -2.07 7.68 -2.83
C PHE A 63 -1.83 9.07 -3.42
N PHE A 64 -0.65 9.65 -3.26
CA PHE A 64 -0.37 11.03 -3.67
C PHE A 64 0.01 11.15 -5.14
N GLY A 65 0.57 10.08 -5.73
CA GLY A 65 1.03 10.08 -7.12
C GLY A 65 -0.02 10.54 -8.12
N PRO A 66 -1.24 9.99 -8.08
CA PRO A 66 -2.33 10.42 -8.95
C PRO A 66 -2.61 11.92 -8.90
N TYR A 67 -2.62 12.52 -7.73
CA TYR A 67 -2.89 13.95 -7.54
C TYR A 67 -1.71 14.81 -8.01
N ILE A 68 -0.48 14.41 -7.69
CA ILE A 68 0.75 15.11 -8.10
C ILE A 68 0.86 15.13 -9.63
N GLY A 69 0.44 14.08 -10.32
CA GLY A 69 0.43 14.03 -11.78
C GLY A 69 -0.77 14.74 -12.40
N ALA A 70 -1.97 14.49 -11.89
CA ALA A 70 -3.21 14.99 -12.50
C ALA A 70 -3.39 16.50 -12.34
N ILE A 71 -3.09 17.09 -11.18
CA ILE A 71 -3.35 18.52 -10.91
C ILE A 71 -2.55 19.43 -11.85
N PRO A 72 -1.21 19.34 -11.95
CA PRO A 72 -0.45 20.20 -12.87
C PRO A 72 -0.78 19.90 -14.35
N SER A 73 -1.07 18.64 -14.68
CA SER A 73 -1.49 18.23 -16.02
C SER A 73 -2.83 18.85 -16.40
N ALA A 74 -3.80 18.83 -15.49
CA ALA A 74 -5.09 19.48 -15.71
C ALA A 74 -4.92 20.99 -15.96
N LEU A 75 -4.13 21.67 -15.12
CA LEU A 75 -3.87 23.09 -15.28
C LEU A 75 -3.23 23.40 -16.64
N LEU A 76 -2.24 22.63 -17.06
CA LEU A 76 -1.59 22.77 -18.35
C LEU A 76 -2.57 22.63 -19.51
N ILE A 77 -3.46 21.63 -19.45
CA ILE A 77 -4.45 21.37 -20.50
C ILE A 77 -5.54 22.45 -20.49
N PHE A 78 -6.02 22.89 -19.32
CA PHE A 78 -7.00 23.96 -19.20
C PHE A 78 -6.50 25.29 -19.78
N LEU A 79 -5.21 25.60 -19.63
CA LEU A 79 -4.60 26.80 -20.22
C LEU A 79 -4.53 26.73 -21.76
N ALA A 80 -4.38 25.51 -22.31
CA ALA A 80 -4.32 25.32 -23.76
C ALA A 80 -5.72 25.23 -24.38
N ASP A 81 -6.63 24.48 -23.80
CA ASP A 81 -8.00 24.25 -24.23
C ASP A 81 -8.89 23.88 -23.03
N PRO A 82 -9.76 24.82 -22.57
CA PRO A 82 -10.60 24.55 -21.39
C PRO A 82 -11.58 23.38 -21.57
N VAL A 83 -12.09 23.16 -22.77
CA VAL A 83 -13.03 22.05 -23.06
C VAL A 83 -12.27 20.70 -22.93
N LYS A 84 -11.07 20.63 -23.50
CA LYS A 84 -10.20 19.47 -23.37
C LYS A 84 -9.76 19.25 -21.92
N GLY A 85 -9.60 20.31 -21.14
CA GLY A 85 -9.35 20.24 -19.70
C GLY A 85 -10.45 19.50 -18.95
N VAL A 86 -11.73 19.77 -19.26
CA VAL A 86 -12.85 19.05 -18.67
C VAL A 86 -12.81 17.56 -19.06
N TYR A 87 -12.59 17.23 -20.33
CA TYR A 87 -12.47 15.84 -20.76
C TYR A 87 -11.32 15.11 -20.07
N PHE A 88 -10.18 15.77 -19.88
CA PHE A 88 -9.05 15.22 -19.14
C PHE A 88 -9.42 14.90 -17.69
N VAL A 89 -10.10 15.81 -16.98
CA VAL A 89 -10.49 15.59 -15.58
C VAL A 89 -11.43 14.39 -15.46
N ILE A 90 -12.42 14.28 -16.33
CA ILE A 90 -13.33 13.12 -16.33
C ILE A 90 -12.54 11.83 -16.61
N PHE A 91 -11.70 11.84 -17.64
CA PHE A 91 -10.90 10.68 -18.03
C PHE A 91 -9.94 10.24 -16.91
N ILE A 92 -9.22 11.17 -16.28
CA ILE A 92 -8.25 10.84 -15.26
C ILE A 92 -8.93 10.26 -14.00
N ILE A 93 -10.12 10.75 -13.62
CA ILE A 93 -10.91 10.18 -12.54
C ILE A 93 -11.29 8.73 -12.85
N LEU A 94 -11.77 8.44 -14.06
CA LEU A 94 -12.11 7.09 -14.49
C LEU A 94 -10.89 6.18 -14.50
N LEU A 95 -9.75 6.67 -14.99
CA LEU A 95 -8.49 5.93 -15.00
C LEU A 95 -8.02 5.61 -13.57
N GLN A 96 -8.13 6.55 -12.64
CA GLN A 96 -7.77 6.33 -11.23
C GLN A 96 -8.73 5.36 -10.52
N GLN A 97 -10.02 5.37 -10.85
CA GLN A 97 -10.96 4.37 -10.34
C GLN A 97 -10.63 2.97 -10.87
N PHE A 98 -10.23 2.87 -12.12
CA PHE A 98 -9.76 1.60 -12.69
C PHE A 98 -8.48 1.11 -12.00
N ASP A 99 -7.52 2.01 -11.77
CA ASP A 99 -6.29 1.70 -11.04
C ASP A 99 -6.60 1.20 -9.63
N GLY A 100 -7.29 1.99 -8.84
CA GLY A 100 -7.54 1.69 -7.42
C GLY A 100 -8.41 0.45 -7.18
N ASN A 101 -9.37 0.16 -8.06
CA ASN A 101 -10.33 -0.93 -7.83
C ASN A 101 -10.01 -2.22 -8.60
N ILE A 102 -9.23 -2.15 -9.69
CA ILE A 102 -8.98 -3.30 -10.56
C ILE A 102 -7.48 -3.59 -10.70
N LEU A 103 -6.70 -2.59 -11.14
CA LEU A 103 -5.30 -2.81 -11.50
C LEU A 103 -4.44 -2.99 -10.25
N GLY A 104 -4.53 -2.07 -9.29
CA GLY A 104 -3.79 -2.12 -8.04
C GLY A 104 -3.97 -3.44 -7.28
N PRO A 105 -5.21 -3.89 -6.98
CA PRO A 105 -5.44 -5.20 -6.34
C PRO A 105 -4.90 -6.38 -7.14
N LYS A 106 -4.94 -6.33 -8.46
CA LYS A 106 -4.41 -7.41 -9.32
C LYS A 106 -2.89 -7.48 -9.35
N ILE A 107 -2.20 -6.35 -9.33
CA ILE A 107 -0.73 -6.28 -9.43
C ILE A 107 -0.08 -6.39 -8.07
N LEU A 108 -0.55 -5.61 -7.11
CA LEU A 108 0.03 -5.54 -5.76
C LEU A 108 -0.52 -6.64 -4.85
N GLY A 109 -1.72 -7.15 -5.15
CA GLY A 109 -2.42 -8.16 -4.35
C GLY A 109 -2.73 -7.63 -2.94
N ASN A 110 -3.11 -8.55 -2.04
CA ASN A 110 -3.25 -8.25 -0.61
C ASN A 110 -1.89 -8.37 0.13
N SER A 111 -0.80 -8.16 -0.59
CA SER A 111 0.55 -8.57 -0.19
C SER A 111 1.12 -7.79 0.98
N THR A 112 0.55 -6.64 1.33
CA THR A 112 1.15 -5.81 2.38
C THR A 112 0.58 -6.05 3.78
N GLY A 113 -0.65 -6.57 3.90
CA GLY A 113 -1.33 -6.74 5.20
C GLY A 113 -1.50 -5.43 5.98
N VAL A 114 -1.22 -4.28 5.35
CA VAL A 114 -1.28 -2.95 5.97
C VAL A 114 -2.66 -2.36 5.72
N SER A 115 -3.32 -1.90 6.77
CA SER A 115 -4.60 -1.19 6.66
C SER A 115 -4.44 0.12 5.87
N SER A 116 -5.51 0.63 5.25
CA SER A 116 -5.48 1.91 4.52
C SER A 116 -4.98 3.08 5.37
N PHE A 117 -5.35 3.10 6.66
CA PHE A 117 -4.82 4.08 7.61
C PHE A 117 -3.31 3.91 7.81
N GLY A 118 -2.83 2.67 7.97
CA GLY A 118 -1.41 2.38 8.11
C GLY A 118 -0.60 2.80 6.89
N VAL A 119 -1.15 2.62 5.68
CA VAL A 119 -0.52 3.10 4.44
C VAL A 119 -0.42 4.62 4.44
N LEU A 120 -1.51 5.34 4.72
CA LEU A 120 -1.49 6.81 4.76
C LEU A 120 -0.52 7.33 5.82
N PHE A 121 -0.56 6.76 7.03
CA PHE A 121 0.34 7.11 8.12
C PHE A 121 1.81 6.89 7.73
N SER A 122 2.13 5.74 7.12
CA SER A 122 3.50 5.45 6.70
C SER A 122 4.03 6.43 5.65
N ILE A 123 3.20 6.81 4.68
CA ILE A 123 3.58 7.77 3.63
C ILE A 123 3.87 9.15 4.24
N LEU A 124 3.02 9.62 5.16
CA LEU A 124 3.23 10.90 5.85
C LEU A 124 4.49 10.86 6.73
N LEU A 125 4.69 9.78 7.47
CA LEU A 125 5.85 9.62 8.35
C LEU A 125 7.16 9.54 7.57
N PHE A 126 7.27 8.58 6.64
CA PHE A 126 8.49 8.37 5.90
C PHE A 126 8.72 9.42 4.80
N GLY A 127 7.64 10.00 4.28
CA GLY A 127 7.71 11.17 3.41
C GLY A 127 8.27 12.39 4.12
N GLY A 128 7.87 12.62 5.37
CA GLY A 128 8.42 13.70 6.22
C GLY A 128 9.89 13.49 6.60
N LEU A 129 10.32 12.24 6.81
CA LEU A 129 11.69 11.89 7.20
C LEU A 129 12.67 11.83 6.02
N CYS A 130 12.26 11.20 4.92
CA CYS A 130 13.11 10.87 3.78
C CYS A 130 12.64 11.48 2.45
N GLY A 131 11.67 12.40 2.50
CA GLY A 131 11.14 13.08 1.31
C GLY A 131 10.51 12.11 0.30
N PHE A 132 10.73 12.38 -0.98
CA PHE A 132 10.15 11.61 -2.10
C PHE A 132 10.49 10.12 -2.05
N VAL A 133 11.73 9.77 -1.75
CA VAL A 133 12.16 8.36 -1.64
C VAL A 133 11.43 7.67 -0.50
N GLY A 134 11.26 8.38 0.63
CA GLY A 134 10.50 7.89 1.78
C GLY A 134 9.05 7.56 1.42
N MET A 135 8.39 8.38 0.60
CA MET A 135 7.02 8.12 0.15
C MET A 135 6.90 6.83 -0.68
N ILE A 136 7.87 6.55 -1.55
CA ILE A 136 7.87 5.35 -2.40
C ILE A 136 8.04 4.08 -1.56
N ILE A 137 8.99 4.10 -0.61
CA ILE A 137 9.31 2.93 0.20
C ILE A 137 8.46 2.79 1.47
N ALA A 138 7.60 3.78 1.77
CA ALA A 138 6.80 3.84 2.99
C ALA A 138 5.96 2.58 3.23
N VAL A 139 5.22 2.14 2.21
CA VAL A 139 4.30 1.01 2.31
C VAL A 139 5.03 -0.30 2.57
N PRO A 140 6.04 -0.71 1.78
CA PRO A 140 6.76 -1.94 2.05
C PRO A 140 7.54 -1.87 3.37
N LEU A 141 8.04 -0.70 3.76
CA LEU A 141 8.72 -0.54 5.05
C LEU A 141 7.75 -0.76 6.22
N MET A 142 6.55 -0.19 6.16
CA MET A 142 5.52 -0.43 7.17
C MET A 142 5.08 -1.90 7.21
N ALA A 143 4.93 -2.54 6.05
CA ALA A 143 4.59 -3.96 5.98
C ALA A 143 5.65 -4.84 6.66
N VAL A 144 6.94 -4.53 6.48
CA VAL A 144 8.03 -5.22 7.17
C VAL A 144 8.00 -4.96 8.68
N ILE A 145 7.76 -3.72 9.11
CA ILE A 145 7.64 -3.38 10.55
C ILE A 145 6.51 -4.19 11.19
N ILE A 146 5.33 -4.24 10.56
CA ILE A 146 4.19 -5.02 11.04
C ILE A 146 4.54 -6.52 11.07
N HIS A 147 5.20 -7.04 10.02
CA HIS A 147 5.61 -8.42 9.97
C HIS A 147 6.58 -8.79 11.13
N ILE A 148 7.57 -7.94 11.37
CA ILE A 148 8.51 -8.12 12.50
C ILE A 148 7.77 -8.09 13.85
N TYR A 149 6.86 -7.13 14.01
CA TYR A 149 6.04 -7.01 15.21
C TYR A 149 5.22 -8.28 15.48
N ASN A 150 4.52 -8.79 14.46
CA ASN A 150 3.74 -10.01 14.56
C ASN A 150 4.62 -11.24 14.91
N GLN A 151 5.78 -11.37 14.30
CA GLN A 151 6.74 -12.42 14.58
C GLN A 151 7.26 -12.38 16.03
N ILE A 152 7.52 -11.17 16.55
CA ILE A 152 7.93 -10.99 17.94
C ILE A 152 6.79 -11.39 18.89
N GLN A 153 5.55 -10.97 18.57
CA GLN A 153 4.39 -11.37 19.37
C GLN A 153 4.21 -12.89 19.40
N GLU A 154 4.22 -13.56 18.25
CA GLU A 154 4.12 -15.01 18.16
C GLU A 154 5.21 -15.71 18.97
N TYR A 155 6.44 -15.24 18.89
CA TYR A 155 7.55 -15.78 19.67
C TYR A 155 7.34 -15.60 21.18
N LEU A 156 6.87 -14.45 21.62
CA LEU A 156 6.63 -14.17 23.06
C LEU A 156 5.44 -14.98 23.59
N LEU A 157 4.36 -15.12 22.83
CA LEU A 157 3.19 -15.92 23.19
C LEU A 157 3.55 -17.40 23.26
N SER A 158 4.27 -17.93 22.27
CA SER A 158 4.70 -19.32 22.26
C SER A 158 5.61 -19.65 23.44
N LYS A 159 6.48 -18.72 23.86
CA LYS A 159 7.35 -18.89 25.03
C LYS A 159 6.56 -18.97 26.35
N LYS A 160 5.39 -18.34 26.40
CA LYS A 160 4.48 -18.36 27.56
C LYS A 160 3.43 -19.47 27.47
N SER A 161 3.51 -20.37 26.48
CA SER A 161 2.50 -21.40 26.18
C SER A 161 1.08 -20.83 25.97
N LEU A 162 0.99 -19.58 25.51
CA LEU A 162 -0.27 -18.90 25.19
C LEU A 162 -0.66 -19.14 23.74
N SER A 163 -1.96 -19.11 23.44
CA SER A 163 -2.46 -19.27 22.07
C SER A 163 -1.99 -18.15 21.16
N ILE A 164 -1.69 -18.48 19.90
CA ILE A 164 -1.37 -17.51 18.84
C ILE A 164 -2.64 -17.05 18.12
N LYS A 165 -3.79 -17.71 18.35
CA LYS A 165 -5.04 -17.41 17.68
C LYS A 165 -5.72 -16.19 18.32
N GLU A 166 -6.02 -15.19 17.51
CA GLU A 166 -6.71 -13.95 17.91
C GLU A 166 -8.11 -14.25 18.50
N GLU A 167 -8.79 -15.28 17.97
CA GLU A 167 -10.12 -15.74 18.42
C GLU A 167 -10.18 -16.14 19.90
N ASP A 168 -9.06 -16.61 20.45
CA ASP A 168 -8.97 -17.03 21.85
C ASP A 168 -8.94 -15.82 22.81
N TYR A 169 -8.63 -14.64 22.28
CA TYR A 169 -8.57 -13.38 23.05
C TYR A 169 -9.84 -12.53 22.91
N VAL A 170 -10.76 -12.90 22.04
CA VAL A 170 -12.05 -12.19 21.88
C VAL A 170 -12.91 -12.47 23.11
N ASN A 171 -13.40 -11.40 23.78
CA ASN A 171 -14.19 -11.46 25.01
C ASN A 171 -13.45 -12.06 26.24
N LEU A 172 -12.13 -12.01 26.24
CA LEU A 172 -11.34 -12.52 27.34
C LEU A 172 -11.50 -11.64 28.60
N LYS A 173 -11.88 -12.27 29.72
CA LYS A 173 -11.94 -11.62 31.05
C LYS A 173 -10.57 -11.64 31.73
N ARG A 174 -9.88 -12.77 31.72
CA ARG A 174 -8.52 -12.95 32.23
C ARG A 174 -7.89 -14.25 31.72
N ILE A 175 -6.57 -14.29 31.79
CA ILE A 175 -5.79 -15.51 31.57
C ILE A 175 -5.33 -15.99 32.95
N ASP A 176 -5.52 -17.27 33.24
CA ASP A 176 -5.00 -17.88 34.46
C ASP A 176 -3.52 -18.18 34.22
N GLU A 177 -2.64 -17.44 34.93
CA GLU A 177 -1.18 -17.54 34.74
C GLU A 177 -0.60 -18.90 35.17
N GLN A 178 -1.33 -19.70 36.00
CA GLN A 178 -0.84 -21.00 36.48
C GLN A 178 -1.16 -22.13 35.48
N ASN A 179 -2.30 -22.09 34.83
CA ASN A 179 -2.78 -23.19 33.98
C ASN A 179 -2.85 -22.82 32.50
N GLY A 180 -2.63 -21.54 32.11
CA GLY A 180 -2.78 -21.07 30.75
C GLY A 180 -4.23 -21.10 30.22
N GLU A 181 -5.22 -21.24 31.13
CA GLU A 181 -6.65 -21.30 30.74
C GLU A 181 -7.22 -19.92 30.48
N TYR A 182 -8.02 -19.82 29.40
CA TYR A 182 -8.67 -18.60 28.94
C TYR A 182 -10.07 -18.51 29.54
N LYS A 183 -10.30 -17.60 30.51
CA LYS A 183 -11.65 -17.34 31.07
C LYS A 183 -12.33 -16.23 30.29
N LYS A 184 -13.44 -16.58 29.58
CA LYS A 184 -14.25 -15.65 28.78
C LYS A 184 -15.39 -15.06 29.60
N HIS A 185 -15.86 -13.85 29.20
CA HIS A 185 -17.07 -13.29 29.75
C HIS A 185 -18.27 -14.18 29.33
N GLY A 186 -18.86 -14.91 30.27
CA GLY A 186 -19.95 -15.87 30.04
C GLY A 186 -19.74 -17.27 30.60
N ASP A 187 -18.52 -17.64 31.02
CA ASP A 187 -18.21 -18.94 31.61
C ASP A 187 -18.60 -19.09 33.11
N GLU A 188 -19.27 -18.07 33.65
CA GLU A 188 -19.81 -18.09 35.02
C GLU A 188 -21.34 -18.19 34.98
N GLN A 189 -21.90 -19.37 34.60
CA GLN A 189 -23.27 -19.77 34.90
C GLN A 189 -23.28 -21.14 35.53
#